data_1d37318f399c96231093eff29c83e61a
#
_entry.id   1d37318f399c96231093eff29c83e61a
#
_cell.length_a   1.000
_cell.length_b   1.000
_cell.length_c   1.000
_cell.angle_alpha   90.00
_cell.angle_beta   90.00
_cell.angle_gamma   90.00
#
_symmetry.space_group_name_H-M   'P 1'
#
loop_
_entity.id
_entity.type
_entity.pdbx_description
1 polymer ?
#
loop_
_entity_poly.entity_id
_entity_poly.type
_entity_poly.pdbx_seq_one_letter_code
_entity_poly.pdbx_strand_id
1 'polypeptide(L)'
;MGASLMEAFTKSLAMTILSEIGDKTFFVAAIMAMRHPRRLVLAGCLGALTVMTIISVVFGWAAPNLLSRKWTHVITTVLFFGFGFWSLWEGITEEGESEELAEVEAKLSTDWKDNAPSKQATIKGSKVEDDNKKQQRPFFTQFFSPILLEAFSLTFFGEWGDKSQIATIGLAADINPFGVVLGGILGQALCTSAAVFGGKSLASRISEKMVAISGGILFVVFGIQCLMMKAENA
;
A
#
# COMPACT_ATOMS: atom_id res chain seq x y z
N MET A 1 0.90 12.99 28.51
CA MET A 1 -0.38 12.33 28.20
C MET A 1 -0.30 11.90 26.75
N GLY A 2 -0.47 10.61 26.45
CA GLY A 2 -0.44 10.15 25.06
C GLY A 2 -1.57 10.79 24.27
N ALA A 3 -1.36 11.04 22.97
CA ALA A 3 -2.37 11.53 22.05
C ALA A 3 -3.66 10.71 22.20
N SER A 4 -4.82 11.37 22.13
CA SER A 4 -6.10 10.68 22.25
C SER A 4 -6.24 9.64 21.13
N LEU A 5 -7.01 8.59 21.37
CA LEU A 5 -7.30 7.59 20.34
C LEU A 5 -7.86 8.24 19.07
N MET A 6 -8.70 9.27 19.23
CA MET A 6 -9.29 10.02 18.11
C MET A 6 -8.23 10.83 17.33
N GLU A 7 -7.27 11.42 18.02
CA GLU A 7 -6.18 12.14 17.38
C GLU A 7 -5.28 11.19 16.57
N ALA A 8 -4.94 10.03 17.14
CA ALA A 8 -4.18 8.99 16.45
C ALA A 8 -4.93 8.46 15.22
N PHE A 9 -6.23 8.22 15.37
CA PHE A 9 -7.11 7.79 14.28
C PHE A 9 -7.14 8.82 13.13
N THR A 10 -7.39 10.09 13.42
CA THR A 10 -7.50 11.12 12.38
C THR A 10 -6.17 11.38 11.68
N LYS A 11 -5.06 11.39 12.42
CA LYS A 11 -3.71 11.54 11.84
C LYS A 11 -3.37 10.35 10.91
N SER A 12 -3.60 9.12 11.37
CA SER A 12 -3.35 7.93 10.58
C SER A 12 -4.26 7.87 9.35
N LEU A 13 -5.55 8.16 9.50
CA LEU A 13 -6.50 8.19 8.39
C LEU A 13 -6.08 9.21 7.32
N ALA A 14 -5.76 10.44 7.72
CA ALA A 14 -5.34 11.48 6.78
C ALA A 14 -4.04 11.12 6.07
N MET A 15 -3.05 10.60 6.82
CA MET A 15 -1.77 10.17 6.29
C MET A 15 -1.97 9.06 5.25
N THR A 16 -2.73 8.01 5.60
CA THR A 16 -2.97 6.88 4.71
C THR A 16 -3.72 7.30 3.44
N ILE A 17 -4.78 8.11 3.55
CA ILE A 17 -5.51 8.57 2.37
C ILE A 17 -4.59 9.35 1.41
N LEU A 18 -3.76 10.26 1.94
CA LEU A 18 -2.90 11.09 1.11
C LEU A 18 -1.68 10.36 0.56
N SER A 19 -1.23 9.28 1.19
CA SER A 19 -0.11 8.47 0.68
C SER A 19 -0.55 7.35 -0.27
N GLU A 20 -1.76 6.82 -0.10
CA GLU A 20 -2.25 5.68 -0.88
C GLU A 20 -3.00 6.09 -2.17
N ILE A 21 -3.61 7.29 -2.21
CA ILE A 21 -4.27 7.75 -3.44
C ILE A 21 -3.21 8.07 -4.49
N GLY A 22 -3.26 7.36 -5.63
CA GLY A 22 -2.32 7.58 -6.73
C GLY A 22 -0.97 6.90 -6.56
N ASP A 23 -0.80 6.03 -5.57
CA ASP A 23 0.36 5.18 -5.46
C ASP A 23 0.29 3.98 -6.42
N LYS A 24 1.43 3.30 -6.65
CA LYS A 24 1.54 2.17 -7.60
C LYS A 24 0.53 1.07 -7.33
N THR A 25 0.28 0.75 -6.06
CA THR A 25 -0.68 -0.29 -5.70
C THR A 25 -2.13 0.14 -5.89
N PHE A 26 -2.45 1.43 -5.80
CA PHE A 26 -3.73 1.99 -6.22
C PHE A 26 -3.99 1.68 -7.70
N PHE A 27 -3.00 1.92 -8.57
CA PHE A 27 -3.11 1.62 -10.00
C PHE A 27 -3.16 0.11 -10.26
N VAL A 28 -2.36 -0.71 -9.56
CA VAL A 28 -2.42 -2.18 -9.64
C VAL A 28 -3.83 -2.67 -9.31
N ALA A 29 -4.42 -2.22 -8.21
CA ALA A 29 -5.78 -2.60 -7.80
C ALA A 29 -6.83 -2.18 -8.84
N ALA A 30 -6.71 -0.97 -9.40
CA ALA A 30 -7.61 -0.45 -10.44
C ALA A 30 -7.54 -1.30 -11.72
N ILE A 31 -6.33 -1.62 -12.22
CA ILE A 31 -6.13 -2.39 -13.44
C ILE A 31 -6.56 -3.85 -13.26
N MET A 32 -6.19 -4.48 -12.13
CA MET A 32 -6.63 -5.83 -11.82
C MET A 32 -8.16 -5.96 -11.74
N ALA A 33 -8.84 -4.97 -11.14
CA ALA A 33 -10.29 -4.94 -11.01
C ALA A 33 -11.04 -4.78 -12.35
N MET A 34 -10.36 -4.34 -13.41
CA MET A 34 -10.94 -4.31 -14.76
C MET A 34 -10.91 -5.68 -15.44
N ARG A 35 -9.96 -6.54 -15.08
CA ARG A 35 -9.75 -7.85 -15.74
C ARG A 35 -10.24 -9.02 -14.89
N HIS A 36 -10.38 -8.83 -13.59
CA HIS A 36 -10.73 -9.85 -12.60
C HIS A 36 -11.97 -9.45 -11.78
N PRO A 37 -12.63 -10.40 -11.11
CA PRO A 37 -13.77 -10.10 -10.25
C PRO A 37 -13.39 -9.12 -9.13
N ARG A 38 -13.97 -7.93 -9.14
CA ARG A 38 -13.67 -6.81 -8.24
C ARG A 38 -13.62 -7.21 -6.76
N ARG A 39 -14.54 -8.10 -6.33
CA ARG A 39 -14.62 -8.56 -4.92
C ARG A 39 -13.36 -9.32 -4.50
N LEU A 40 -12.79 -10.15 -5.39
CA LEU A 40 -11.59 -10.93 -5.09
C LEU A 40 -10.35 -10.05 -5.08
N VAL A 41 -10.25 -9.10 -6.01
CA VAL A 41 -9.18 -8.11 -6.04
C VAL A 41 -9.22 -7.25 -4.78
N LEU A 42 -10.39 -6.70 -4.44
CA LEU A 42 -10.58 -5.91 -3.23
C LEU A 42 -10.18 -6.68 -1.96
N ALA A 43 -10.63 -7.92 -1.83
CA ALA A 43 -10.31 -8.75 -0.66
C ALA A 43 -8.81 -9.07 -0.58
N GLY A 44 -8.16 -9.36 -1.71
CA GLY A 44 -6.72 -9.62 -1.79
C GLY A 44 -5.89 -8.39 -1.39
N CYS A 45 -6.15 -7.25 -2.02
CA CYS A 45 -5.44 -6.01 -1.72
C CYS A 45 -5.67 -5.56 -0.27
N LEU A 46 -6.93 -5.49 0.19
CA LEU A 46 -7.23 -5.11 1.58
C LEU A 46 -6.64 -6.08 2.59
N GLY A 47 -6.64 -7.37 2.29
CA GLY A 47 -6.00 -8.38 3.14
C GLY A 47 -4.50 -8.11 3.30
N ALA A 48 -3.79 -7.84 2.21
CA ALA A 48 -2.38 -7.51 2.22
C ALA A 48 -2.10 -6.24 3.03
N LEU A 49 -2.78 -5.15 2.70
CA LEU A 49 -2.61 -3.85 3.36
C LEU A 49 -2.95 -3.90 4.86
N THR A 50 -4.00 -4.63 5.24
CA THR A 50 -4.37 -4.84 6.65
C THR A 50 -3.26 -5.57 7.42
N VAL A 51 -2.74 -6.66 6.85
CA VAL A 51 -1.62 -7.41 7.47
C VAL A 51 -0.41 -6.51 7.63
N MET A 52 -0.06 -5.73 6.61
CA MET A 52 1.08 -4.82 6.65
C MET A 52 0.90 -3.70 7.67
N THR A 53 -0.30 -3.11 7.77
CA THR A 53 -0.61 -2.10 8.78
C THR A 53 -0.44 -2.64 10.20
N ILE A 54 -0.96 -3.85 10.45
CA ILE A 54 -0.82 -4.50 11.77
C ILE A 54 0.65 -4.74 12.08
N ILE A 55 1.42 -5.29 11.14
CA ILE A 55 2.86 -5.53 11.29
C ILE A 55 3.58 -4.22 11.60
N SER A 56 3.32 -3.15 10.82
CA SER A 56 3.94 -1.84 10.98
C SER A 56 3.63 -1.24 12.35
N VAL A 57 2.39 -1.32 12.80
CA VAL A 57 1.98 -0.80 14.11
C VAL A 57 2.59 -1.60 15.26
N VAL A 58 2.70 -2.93 15.13
CA VAL A 58 3.39 -3.76 16.12
C VAL A 58 4.87 -3.38 16.23
N PHE A 59 5.56 -3.17 15.11
CA PHE A 59 6.93 -2.68 15.12
C PHE A 59 7.05 -1.28 15.73
N GLY A 60 6.16 -0.36 15.37
CA GLY A 60 6.13 0.99 15.93
C GLY A 60 5.88 0.99 17.44
N TRP A 61 4.92 0.20 17.89
CA TRP A 61 4.62 0.04 19.32
C TRP A 61 5.77 -0.59 20.12
N ALA A 62 6.50 -1.52 19.51
CA ALA A 62 7.65 -2.16 20.13
C ALA A 62 8.91 -1.28 20.12
N ALA A 63 9.03 -0.34 19.19
CA ALA A 63 10.22 0.49 19.00
C ALA A 63 10.70 1.23 20.27
N PRO A 64 9.83 1.84 21.11
CA PRO A 64 10.24 2.50 22.33
C PRO A 64 10.79 1.54 23.40
N ASN A 65 10.52 0.24 23.32
CA ASN A 65 11.08 -0.78 24.21
C ASN A 65 12.49 -1.22 23.79
N LEU A 66 12.81 -1.07 22.50
CA LEU A 66 14.11 -1.42 21.91
C LEU A 66 15.06 -0.23 21.88
N LEU A 67 14.52 0.96 21.66
CA LEU A 67 15.24 2.23 21.60
C LEU A 67 14.72 3.16 22.69
N SER A 68 15.60 4.02 23.26
CA SER A 68 15.11 5.01 24.21
C SER A 68 14.08 5.94 23.54
N ARG A 69 13.04 6.34 24.26
CA ARG A 69 11.96 7.19 23.78
C ARG A 69 12.45 8.47 23.08
N LYS A 70 13.58 9.01 23.53
CA LYS A 70 14.22 10.18 22.90
C LYS A 70 14.67 9.87 21.47
N TRP A 71 15.32 8.73 21.25
CA TRP A 71 15.79 8.31 19.93
C TRP A 71 14.65 7.96 19.00
N THR A 72 13.65 7.23 19.48
CA THR A 72 12.45 6.92 18.68
C THR A 72 11.80 8.19 18.15
N HIS A 73 11.59 9.19 19.03
CA HIS A 73 11.01 10.46 18.64
C HIS A 73 11.86 11.24 17.64
N VAL A 74 13.19 11.28 17.81
CA VAL A 74 14.10 11.93 16.86
C VAL A 74 14.04 11.23 15.49
N ILE A 75 14.11 9.90 15.48
CA ILE A 75 14.04 9.11 14.25
C ILE A 75 12.72 9.37 13.51
N THR A 76 11.57 9.29 14.21
CA THR A 76 10.25 9.57 13.65
C THR A 76 10.18 10.98 13.05
N THR A 77 10.69 11.99 13.77
CA THR A 77 10.73 13.38 13.28
C THR A 77 11.57 13.51 12.00
N VAL A 78 12.77 12.91 11.99
CA VAL A 78 13.65 12.93 10.81
C VAL A 78 13.02 12.21 9.63
N LEU A 79 12.32 11.09 9.87
CA LEU A 79 11.61 10.35 8.82
C LEU A 79 10.47 11.19 8.21
N PHE A 80 9.66 11.85 9.03
CA PHE A 80 8.59 12.71 8.53
C PHE A 80 9.12 13.88 7.69
N PHE A 81 10.18 14.56 8.12
CA PHE A 81 10.80 15.59 7.31
C PHE A 81 11.46 15.02 6.04
N GLY A 82 12.17 13.90 6.16
CA GLY A 82 12.82 13.24 5.02
C GLY A 82 11.81 12.86 3.95
N PHE A 83 10.72 12.17 4.32
CA PHE A 83 9.67 11.80 3.38
C PHE A 83 8.90 13.02 2.87
N GLY A 84 8.64 14.01 3.74
CA GLY A 84 7.99 15.25 3.34
C GLY A 84 8.77 15.98 2.26
N PHE A 85 10.06 16.22 2.47
CA PHE A 85 10.91 16.87 1.46
C PHE A 85 11.11 16.02 0.21
N TRP A 86 11.27 14.71 0.36
CA TRP A 86 11.37 13.81 -0.80
C TRP A 86 10.11 13.86 -1.66
N SER A 87 8.93 13.74 -1.04
CA SER A 87 7.65 13.77 -1.75
C SER A 87 7.36 15.12 -2.40
N LEU A 88 7.76 16.24 -1.76
CA LEU A 88 7.68 17.57 -2.37
C LEU A 88 8.61 17.71 -3.56
N TRP A 89 9.84 17.20 -3.44
CA TRP A 89 10.80 17.19 -4.55
C TRP A 89 10.27 16.38 -5.73
N GLU A 90 9.80 15.16 -5.48
CA GLU A 90 9.18 14.29 -6.47
C GLU A 90 8.03 15.02 -7.19
N GLY A 91 7.07 15.58 -6.43
CA GLY A 91 5.93 16.29 -7.00
C GLY A 91 6.28 17.59 -7.75
N ILE A 92 7.42 18.21 -7.48
CA ILE A 92 7.88 19.39 -8.24
C ILE A 92 8.64 18.98 -9.51
N THR A 93 9.37 17.86 -9.45
CA THR A 93 10.28 17.42 -10.52
C THR A 93 9.59 16.55 -11.56
N GLU A 94 8.50 15.87 -11.20
CA GLU A 94 7.72 15.07 -12.14
C GLU A 94 6.95 15.95 -13.12
N GLU A 95 7.32 15.84 -14.41
CA GLU A 95 6.71 16.59 -15.53
C GLU A 95 5.61 15.79 -16.25
N GLY A 96 5.30 14.54 -15.86
CA GLY A 96 4.40 13.64 -16.60
C GLY A 96 3.14 13.25 -15.83
N GLU A 97 1.97 13.68 -16.30
CA GLU A 97 0.69 13.11 -15.90
C GLU A 97 0.57 11.69 -16.51
N SER A 98 0.37 10.67 -15.68
CA SER A 98 0.05 9.28 -16.07
C SER A 98 1.21 8.33 -16.45
N GLU A 99 2.46 8.62 -16.16
CA GLU A 99 3.56 7.67 -16.44
C GLU A 99 3.48 6.41 -15.56
N GLU A 100 3.15 6.53 -14.28
CA GLU A 100 3.02 5.37 -13.37
C GLU A 100 1.88 4.44 -13.78
N LEU A 101 0.73 4.97 -14.18
CA LEU A 101 -0.37 4.15 -14.66
C LEU A 101 0.03 3.34 -15.91
N ALA A 102 0.74 3.97 -16.86
CA ALA A 102 1.22 3.31 -18.07
C ALA A 102 2.30 2.25 -17.76
N GLU A 103 3.20 2.55 -16.84
CA GLU A 103 4.25 1.63 -16.39
C GLU A 103 3.64 0.39 -15.71
N VAL A 104 2.69 0.58 -14.80
CA VAL A 104 1.98 -0.50 -14.10
C VAL A 104 1.17 -1.34 -15.11
N GLU A 105 0.47 -0.70 -16.05
CA GLU A 105 -0.28 -1.41 -17.10
C GLU A 105 0.65 -2.25 -18.01
N ALA A 106 1.82 -1.72 -18.36
CA ALA A 106 2.82 -2.43 -19.15
C ALA A 106 3.41 -3.62 -18.39
N LYS A 107 3.80 -3.45 -17.13
CA LYS A 107 4.34 -4.52 -16.27
C LYS A 107 3.32 -5.65 -16.10
N LEU A 108 2.10 -5.34 -15.68
CA LEU A 108 1.05 -6.34 -15.51
C LEU A 108 0.70 -7.06 -16.81
N SER A 109 0.70 -6.35 -17.95
CA SER A 109 0.43 -6.98 -19.24
C SER A 109 1.52 -7.95 -19.68
N THR A 110 2.77 -7.71 -19.29
CA THR A 110 3.90 -8.60 -19.55
C THR A 110 3.82 -9.84 -18.68
N ASP A 111 3.63 -9.67 -17.37
CA ASP A 111 3.52 -10.78 -16.41
C ASP A 111 2.34 -11.71 -16.74
N TRP A 112 1.22 -11.17 -17.22
CA TRP A 112 0.08 -11.97 -17.64
C TRP A 112 0.30 -12.69 -18.97
N LYS A 113 1.13 -12.16 -19.88
CA LYS A 113 1.51 -12.87 -21.11
C LYS A 113 2.45 -14.03 -20.81
N ASP A 114 3.40 -13.85 -19.91
CA ASP A 114 4.37 -14.87 -19.54
C ASP A 114 3.74 -16.01 -18.72
N ASN A 115 2.72 -15.69 -17.93
CA ASN A 115 1.97 -16.66 -17.12
C ASN A 115 0.72 -17.21 -17.82
N ALA A 116 0.38 -16.77 -19.04
CA ALA A 116 -0.72 -17.34 -19.79
C ALA A 116 -0.34 -18.74 -20.27
N PRO A 117 -1.11 -19.81 -19.94
CA PRO A 117 -0.88 -21.12 -20.51
C PRO A 117 -1.02 -21.02 -22.02
N SER A 118 0.04 -21.32 -22.75
CA SER A 118 0.10 -21.28 -24.20
C SER A 118 -1.03 -22.13 -24.81
N LYS A 119 -2.16 -21.48 -25.14
CA LYS A 119 -3.17 -22.07 -26.00
C LYS A 119 -2.69 -21.99 -27.46
N GLN A 120 -1.71 -22.82 -27.77
CA GLN A 120 -1.44 -23.23 -29.14
C GLN A 120 -1.28 -24.74 -29.15
N ALA A 121 -2.37 -25.45 -29.28
CA ALA A 121 -2.36 -26.78 -29.81
C ALA A 121 -3.53 -26.87 -30.83
N THR A 122 -3.14 -26.68 -32.05
CA THR A 122 -3.85 -27.05 -33.27
C THR A 122 -4.45 -28.46 -33.16
N ILE A 123 -5.70 -28.55 -33.53
CA ILE A 123 -6.43 -29.78 -33.76
C ILE A 123 -5.62 -30.70 -34.70
N LYS A 124 -5.18 -31.85 -34.20
CA LYS A 124 -5.14 -33.13 -34.95
C LYS A 124 -4.97 -34.28 -33.97
N GLY A 125 -5.88 -35.21 -34.07
CA GLY A 125 -6.05 -36.36 -33.21
C GLY A 125 -4.83 -37.28 -33.13
N SER A 126 -4.62 -37.84 -31.99
CA SER A 126 -4.32 -39.27 -31.79
C SER A 126 -4.46 -39.63 -30.32
N LYS A 127 -4.88 -40.85 -30.10
CA LYS A 127 -5.20 -41.50 -28.84
C LYS A 127 -4.00 -41.68 -27.92
N VAL A 128 -4.33 -41.67 -26.59
CA VAL A 128 -3.76 -42.48 -25.49
C VAL A 128 -2.32 -42.16 -25.08
N GLU A 129 -2.15 -41.58 -23.92
CA GLU A 129 -1.62 -42.30 -22.75
C GLU A 129 -1.75 -41.39 -21.50
N ASP A 130 -2.28 -42.07 -20.50
CA ASP A 130 -2.49 -41.60 -19.14
C ASP A 130 -1.11 -41.49 -18.46
N ASP A 131 -0.65 -40.30 -18.17
CA ASP A 131 0.46 -40.15 -17.24
C ASP A 131 0.13 -39.00 -16.26
N ASN A 132 -0.24 -39.44 -15.07
CA ASN A 132 -0.50 -38.74 -13.84
C ASN A 132 0.67 -37.80 -13.46
N LYS A 133 0.82 -36.66 -14.05
CA LYS A 133 1.46 -35.51 -13.44
C LYS A 133 0.41 -34.71 -12.67
N LYS A 134 0.05 -35.18 -11.48
CA LYS A 134 -0.51 -34.39 -10.41
C LYS A 134 0.48 -33.25 -10.14
N GLN A 135 0.32 -32.13 -10.85
CA GLN A 135 0.84 -30.85 -10.38
C GLN A 135 0.28 -30.66 -8.97
N GLN A 136 1.12 -30.83 -7.97
CA GLN A 136 0.80 -30.50 -6.59
C GLN A 136 0.48 -29.01 -6.57
N ARG A 137 -0.82 -28.67 -6.68
CA ARG A 137 -1.28 -27.31 -6.43
C ARG A 137 -0.90 -26.99 -4.99
N PRO A 138 -0.16 -25.90 -4.73
CA PRO A 138 0.20 -25.56 -3.37
C PRO A 138 -1.05 -25.51 -2.51
N PHE A 139 -0.98 -25.99 -1.29
CA PHE A 139 -2.10 -26.15 -0.34
C PHE A 139 -2.98 -24.90 -0.23
N PHE A 140 -2.38 -23.73 -0.36
CA PHE A 140 -3.07 -22.43 -0.33
C PHE A 140 -4.02 -22.20 -1.51
N THR A 141 -3.75 -22.71 -2.71
CA THR A 141 -4.64 -22.54 -3.88
C THR A 141 -5.91 -23.37 -3.82
N GLN A 142 -5.96 -24.33 -2.89
CA GLN A 142 -7.14 -25.16 -2.68
C GLN A 142 -8.23 -24.43 -1.86
N PHE A 143 -7.83 -23.46 -1.00
CA PHE A 143 -8.72 -22.70 -0.14
C PHE A 143 -8.98 -21.27 -0.65
N PHE A 144 -8.04 -20.67 -1.39
CA PHE A 144 -8.14 -19.31 -1.87
C PHE A 144 -8.16 -19.26 -3.39
N SER A 145 -8.99 -18.36 -3.96
CA SER A 145 -8.99 -18.11 -5.40
C SER A 145 -7.60 -17.65 -5.86
N PRO A 146 -7.08 -18.16 -7.01
CA PRO A 146 -5.79 -17.72 -7.55
C PRO A 146 -5.71 -16.20 -7.71
N ILE A 147 -6.81 -15.56 -8.13
CA ILE A 147 -6.90 -14.11 -8.30
C ILE A 147 -6.73 -13.36 -6.96
N LEU A 148 -7.31 -13.90 -5.87
CA LEU A 148 -7.15 -13.31 -4.54
C LEU A 148 -5.70 -13.39 -4.08
N LEU A 149 -5.03 -14.53 -4.29
CA LEU A 149 -3.62 -14.71 -3.94
C LEU A 149 -2.70 -13.83 -4.79
N GLU A 150 -3.01 -13.67 -6.07
CA GLU A 150 -2.28 -12.78 -6.98
C GLU A 150 -2.40 -11.34 -6.53
N ALA A 151 -3.62 -10.85 -6.28
CA ALA A 151 -3.85 -9.49 -5.78
C ALA A 151 -3.17 -9.26 -4.42
N PHE A 152 -3.28 -10.23 -3.51
CA PHE A 152 -2.61 -10.18 -2.22
C PHE A 152 -1.09 -10.10 -2.37
N SER A 153 -0.49 -10.97 -3.17
CA SER A 153 0.96 -11.03 -3.33
C SER A 153 1.52 -9.78 -4.00
N LEU A 154 0.88 -9.32 -5.09
CA LEU A 154 1.31 -8.11 -5.80
C LEU A 154 1.26 -6.89 -4.87
N THR A 155 0.17 -6.73 -4.09
CA THR A 155 0.06 -5.63 -3.14
C THR A 155 1.04 -5.79 -1.98
N PHE A 156 1.16 -6.98 -1.40
CA PHE A 156 2.03 -7.23 -0.25
C PHE A 156 3.50 -6.96 -0.57
N PHE A 157 4.00 -7.47 -1.70
CA PHE A 157 5.38 -7.25 -2.09
C PHE A 157 5.61 -5.86 -2.71
N GLY A 158 4.59 -5.29 -3.36
CA GLY A 158 4.65 -3.93 -3.91
C GLY A 158 4.77 -2.85 -2.84
N GLU A 159 4.10 -3.05 -1.69
CA GLU A 159 4.11 -2.10 -0.56
C GLU A 159 5.22 -2.39 0.47
N TRP A 160 6.01 -3.44 0.30
CA TRP A 160 7.01 -3.80 1.30
C TRP A 160 8.11 -2.75 1.42
N GLY A 161 8.10 -2.03 2.54
CA GLY A 161 9.07 -0.94 2.81
C GLY A 161 8.68 0.41 2.22
N ASP A 162 7.42 0.59 1.80
CA ASP A 162 6.93 1.88 1.30
C ASP A 162 6.95 3.00 2.34
N LYS A 163 6.89 4.24 1.84
CA LYS A 163 6.85 5.48 2.66
C LYS A 163 5.70 5.45 3.67
N SER A 164 4.52 4.97 3.27
CA SER A 164 3.34 4.87 4.13
C SER A 164 3.54 3.88 5.26
N GLN A 165 4.19 2.74 4.99
CA GLN A 165 4.52 1.73 5.99
C GLN A 165 5.49 2.28 7.05
N ILE A 166 6.58 2.91 6.63
CA ILE A 166 7.58 3.46 7.54
C ILE A 166 6.99 4.61 8.35
N ALA A 167 6.17 5.47 7.75
CA ALA A 167 5.47 6.54 8.42
C ALA A 167 4.47 6.01 9.47
N THR A 168 3.77 4.91 9.17
CA THR A 168 2.87 4.21 10.10
C THR A 168 3.63 3.65 11.30
N ILE A 169 4.82 3.07 11.10
CA ILE A 169 5.71 2.63 12.18
C ILE A 169 6.07 3.81 13.07
N GLY A 170 6.52 4.92 12.48
CA GLY A 170 6.87 6.14 13.21
C GLY A 170 5.70 6.71 14.00
N LEU A 171 4.53 6.79 13.38
CA LEU A 171 3.31 7.30 14.02
C LEU A 171 2.89 6.41 15.20
N ALA A 172 2.92 5.09 15.05
CA ALA A 172 2.56 4.13 16.10
C ALA A 172 3.56 4.10 17.26
N ALA A 173 4.80 4.51 17.01
CA ALA A 173 5.81 4.65 18.06
C ALA A 173 5.59 5.88 18.95
N ASP A 174 4.92 6.91 18.42
CA ASP A 174 4.80 8.23 19.06
C ASP A 174 3.41 8.45 19.69
N ILE A 175 2.36 7.88 19.10
CA ILE A 175 0.98 8.07 19.54
C ILE A 175 0.26 6.74 19.77
N ASN A 176 -1.05 6.79 20.06
CA ASN A 176 -1.83 5.60 20.38
C ASN A 176 -1.90 4.60 19.22
N PRO A 177 -1.32 3.38 19.35
CA PRO A 177 -1.23 2.41 18.26
C PRO A 177 -2.60 1.88 17.79
N PHE A 178 -3.60 1.78 18.68
CA PHE A 178 -4.95 1.34 18.29
C PHE A 178 -5.63 2.36 17.37
N GLY A 179 -5.46 3.66 17.66
CA GLY A 179 -5.96 4.71 16.77
C GLY A 179 -5.27 4.65 15.40
N VAL A 180 -3.97 4.37 15.37
CA VAL A 180 -3.20 4.24 14.13
C VAL A 180 -3.68 3.05 13.29
N VAL A 181 -3.91 1.88 13.90
CA VAL A 181 -4.46 0.70 13.20
C VAL A 181 -5.82 1.02 12.58
N LEU A 182 -6.74 1.57 13.37
CA LEU A 182 -8.10 1.83 12.91
C LEU A 182 -8.12 2.87 11.79
N GLY A 183 -7.36 3.97 11.95
CA GLY A 183 -7.25 5.01 10.94
C GLY A 183 -6.60 4.51 9.65
N GLY A 184 -5.51 3.74 9.76
CA GLY A 184 -4.82 3.14 8.63
C GLY A 184 -5.70 2.17 7.85
N ILE A 185 -6.32 1.19 8.52
CA ILE A 185 -7.19 0.20 7.86
C ILE A 185 -8.37 0.89 7.18
N LEU A 186 -9.00 1.87 7.82
CA LEU A 186 -10.12 2.59 7.21
C LEU A 186 -9.65 3.41 5.99
N GLY A 187 -8.52 4.09 6.09
CA GLY A 187 -7.92 4.83 4.99
C GLY A 187 -7.64 3.94 3.78
N GLN A 188 -6.99 2.81 4.01
CA GLN A 188 -6.71 1.82 2.97
C GLN A 188 -7.98 1.23 2.36
N ALA A 189 -8.98 0.93 3.20
CA ALA A 189 -10.27 0.43 2.71
C ALA A 189 -10.97 1.44 1.77
N LEU A 190 -10.92 2.73 2.10
CA LEU A 190 -11.48 3.78 1.27
C LEU A 190 -10.70 3.93 -0.05
N CYS A 191 -9.37 4.02 0.00
CA CYS A 191 -8.52 4.18 -1.18
C CYS A 191 -8.61 2.97 -2.11
N THR A 192 -8.46 1.75 -1.58
CA THR A 192 -8.54 0.52 -2.38
C THR A 192 -9.94 0.32 -2.97
N SER A 193 -10.99 0.66 -2.22
CA SER A 193 -12.35 0.63 -2.75
C SER A 193 -12.52 1.62 -3.89
N ALA A 194 -12.02 2.85 -3.74
CA ALA A 194 -12.04 3.85 -4.80
C ALA A 194 -11.29 3.38 -6.05
N ALA A 195 -10.11 2.74 -5.89
CA ALA A 195 -9.35 2.16 -7.00
C ALA A 195 -10.12 1.05 -7.73
N VAL A 196 -10.64 0.08 -6.98
CA VAL A 196 -11.34 -1.11 -7.54
C VAL A 196 -12.65 -0.74 -8.22
N PHE A 197 -13.43 0.18 -7.65
CA PHE A 197 -14.71 0.58 -8.22
C PHE A 197 -14.58 1.69 -9.27
N GLY A 198 -13.63 2.61 -9.09
CA GLY A 198 -13.33 3.70 -10.03
C GLY A 198 -12.58 3.22 -11.28
N GLY A 199 -11.75 2.19 -11.14
CA GLY A 199 -10.98 1.61 -12.23
C GLY A 199 -10.11 2.65 -12.96
N LYS A 200 -9.81 2.39 -14.24
CA LYS A 200 -8.96 3.25 -15.07
C LYS A 200 -9.50 4.69 -15.20
N SER A 201 -10.81 4.88 -15.18
CA SER A 201 -11.42 6.21 -15.33
C SER A 201 -11.12 7.12 -14.13
N LEU A 202 -11.05 6.58 -12.93
CA LEU A 202 -10.64 7.33 -11.75
C LEU A 202 -9.11 7.46 -11.71
N ALA A 203 -8.41 6.36 -11.95
CA ALA A 203 -6.95 6.32 -11.95
C ALA A 203 -6.34 7.35 -12.92
N SER A 204 -6.89 7.48 -14.13
CA SER A 204 -6.42 8.45 -15.13
C SER A 204 -6.73 9.93 -14.82
N ARG A 205 -7.53 10.21 -13.79
CA ARG A 205 -7.85 11.59 -13.35
C ARG A 205 -7.06 12.03 -12.13
N ILE A 206 -6.37 11.10 -11.49
CA ILE A 206 -5.54 11.42 -10.31
C ILE A 206 -4.21 11.96 -10.84
N SER A 207 -3.89 13.19 -10.44
CA SER A 207 -2.59 13.79 -10.72
C SER A 207 -1.60 13.33 -9.65
N GLU A 208 -0.63 12.52 -10.05
CA GLU A 208 0.47 12.02 -9.20
C GLU A 208 1.21 13.20 -8.54
N LYS A 209 1.44 14.26 -9.29
CA LYS A 209 2.01 15.52 -8.81
C LYS A 209 1.22 16.12 -7.65
N MET A 210 -0.11 16.22 -7.77
CA MET A 210 -0.97 16.78 -6.71
C MET A 210 -0.93 15.91 -5.45
N VAL A 211 -0.90 14.60 -5.62
CA VAL A 211 -0.83 13.64 -4.52
C VAL A 211 0.52 13.73 -3.82
N ALA A 212 1.63 13.72 -4.57
CA ALA A 212 2.97 13.86 -4.01
C ALA A 212 3.14 15.16 -3.22
N ILE A 213 2.66 16.29 -3.76
CA ILE A 213 2.73 17.58 -3.07
C ILE A 213 1.88 17.59 -1.80
N SER A 214 0.62 17.11 -1.87
CA SER A 214 -0.27 17.09 -0.71
C SER A 214 0.22 16.16 0.40
N GLY A 215 0.72 14.98 0.04
CA GLY A 215 1.36 14.03 0.96
C GLY A 215 2.62 14.62 1.58
N GLY A 216 3.47 15.25 0.77
CA GLY A 216 4.69 15.91 1.23
C GLY A 216 4.42 17.02 2.25
N ILE A 217 3.43 17.89 1.99
CA ILE A 217 2.99 18.92 2.94
C ILE A 217 2.51 18.28 4.25
N LEU A 218 1.69 17.23 4.18
CA LEU A 218 1.19 16.55 5.38
C LEU A 218 2.32 15.97 6.22
N PHE A 219 3.30 15.30 5.60
CA PHE A 219 4.48 14.76 6.30
C PHE A 219 5.29 15.87 6.98
N VAL A 220 5.49 17.00 6.32
CA VAL A 220 6.17 18.17 6.92
C VAL A 220 5.38 18.71 8.12
N VAL A 221 4.05 18.83 8.01
CA VAL A 221 3.19 19.24 9.12
C VAL A 221 3.30 18.28 10.30
N PHE A 222 3.31 16.96 10.06
CA PHE A 222 3.50 15.97 11.12
C PHE A 222 4.90 16.04 11.74
N GLY A 223 5.92 16.29 10.94
CA GLY A 223 7.28 16.54 11.44
C GLY A 223 7.35 17.75 12.38
N ILE A 224 6.69 18.86 12.01
CA ILE A 224 6.59 20.06 12.86
C ILE A 224 5.83 19.76 14.16
N GLN A 225 4.68 19.09 14.08
CA GLN A 225 3.90 18.69 15.26
C GLN A 225 4.73 17.82 16.21
N CYS A 226 5.48 16.86 15.66
CA CYS A 226 6.37 16.01 16.43
C CYS A 226 7.43 16.84 17.15
N LEU A 227 8.05 17.81 16.50
CA LEU A 227 9.01 18.73 17.14
C LEU A 227 8.38 19.57 18.28
N MET A 228 7.16 20.09 18.06
CA MET A 228 6.46 20.92 19.06
C MET A 228 6.09 20.11 20.31
N MET A 229 5.63 18.86 20.15
CA MET A 229 5.34 17.96 21.27
C MET A 229 6.57 17.69 22.16
N LYS A 230 7.77 17.72 21.61
CA LYS A 230 9.02 17.60 22.38
C LYS A 230 9.31 18.87 23.18
N ALA A 231 9.04 20.03 22.62
CA ALA A 231 9.28 21.32 23.29
C ALA A 231 8.40 21.53 24.54
N GLU A 232 7.19 20.92 24.54
CA GLU A 232 6.24 21.04 25.66
C GLU A 232 6.51 20.05 26.79
N ASN A 233 7.29 18.98 26.55
CA ASN A 233 7.64 17.94 27.52
C ASN A 233 9.13 18.04 28.02
N ALA A 234 9.87 19.07 27.66
CA ALA A 234 11.25 19.36 28.07
C ALA A 234 11.27 20.46 29.14
#